data_f16dd0a53878400c8cf798be34916f4a
#
_entry.id   f16dd0a53878400c8cf798be34916f4a
#
_cell.length_a   1.000
_cell.length_b   1.000
_cell.length_c   1.000
_cell.angle_alpha   90.00
_cell.angle_beta   90.00
_cell.angle_gamma   90.00
#
_symmetry.space_group_name_H-M   'P 1'
#
loop_
_entity.id
_entity.type
_entity.pdbx_description
1 polymer ?
#
loop_
_entity_poly.entity_id
_entity_poly.type
_entity_poly.pdbx_seq_one_letter_code
_entity_poly.pdbx_strand_id
1 'polypeptide(L)'
;MSNIIEILAREVLDSRGNPTVEVEVVLDDGVVGRAIVPSGASTGQFEASELRDNDSARYLGKGVRNAVDNVNGEIAKALEGLDACNQAAIDAILIALDGTPNKERLGANALLGVSLAVARAAAEYCHLPLYQYLGGVSARMLPVPMMNILNGGKHADNGVDIQEFMVMPTGAATYAEGLRMGVEVFHKLKSVLKKRGYSTAVGDEGGFAPKLGSNEEALELIMEAIAAAGFVAGQDLYIAIDAAATEFCHDGVYILEGGTKRWSASELVAWWAELAAKYPIISLEDGMAEEDWAGWKALKSRLGGSMQIVGDDLLVTNTERIGRAIKEQAVNSVLIKLNQIGTLTETLDAIEMTKRAGWTAIISHRSGETEDTTIADLAVAVNAGQIKTGAPCRTDRVAKYNQLLRIEEELGASAVYPGKEAFYNLR
;
A
#
# COMPACT_ATOMS: atom_id res chain seq x y z
N MET A 1 4.05 -31.95 -13.69
CA MET A 1 5.04 -31.47 -12.70
C MET A 1 4.99 -29.95 -12.73
N SER A 2 5.34 -29.28 -11.66
CA SER A 2 5.27 -27.80 -11.53
C SER A 2 6.54 -27.09 -12.03
N ASN A 3 7.22 -27.71 -13.03
CA ASN A 3 8.47 -27.12 -13.53
C ASN A 3 8.18 -25.95 -14.46
N ILE A 4 8.94 -24.87 -14.29
CA ILE A 4 8.90 -23.69 -15.16
C ILE A 4 9.50 -24.07 -16.51
N ILE A 5 8.75 -23.90 -17.60
CA ILE A 5 9.23 -24.16 -18.97
C ILE A 5 9.45 -22.88 -19.77
N GLU A 6 8.78 -21.78 -19.37
CA GLU A 6 8.91 -20.50 -20.06
C GLU A 6 8.62 -19.36 -19.11
N ILE A 7 9.35 -18.26 -19.24
CA ILE A 7 9.09 -16.99 -18.58
C ILE A 7 9.11 -15.89 -19.64
N LEU A 8 8.02 -15.14 -19.74
CA LEU A 8 7.86 -14.07 -20.72
C LEU A 8 7.49 -12.77 -20.01
N ALA A 9 8.20 -11.70 -20.33
CA ALA A 9 7.84 -10.37 -19.87
C ALA A 9 7.53 -9.45 -21.04
N ARG A 10 6.67 -8.47 -20.75
CA ARG A 10 6.35 -7.38 -21.67
C ARG A 10 6.17 -6.06 -20.91
N GLU A 11 6.28 -4.98 -21.68
CA GLU A 11 5.94 -3.65 -21.20
C GLU A 11 4.44 -3.42 -21.38
N VAL A 12 3.77 -3.04 -20.27
CA VAL A 12 2.36 -2.63 -20.24
C VAL A 12 2.23 -1.25 -19.60
N LEU A 13 1.03 -0.68 -19.52
CA LEU A 13 0.81 0.65 -18.94
C LEU A 13 0.20 0.55 -17.54
N ASP A 14 0.68 1.40 -16.63
CA ASP A 14 0.06 1.63 -15.32
C ASP A 14 -1.12 2.62 -15.41
N SER A 15 -1.79 2.87 -14.30
CA SER A 15 -2.95 3.78 -14.18
C SER A 15 -2.65 5.25 -14.49
N ARG A 16 -1.36 5.62 -14.55
CA ARG A 16 -0.88 6.95 -14.94
C ARG A 16 -0.44 7.01 -16.41
N GLY A 17 -0.55 5.89 -17.14
CA GLY A 17 -0.08 5.77 -18.52
C GLY A 17 1.44 5.66 -18.66
N ASN A 18 2.16 5.35 -17.57
CA ASN A 18 3.58 5.05 -17.62
C ASN A 18 3.81 3.54 -17.84
N PRO A 19 4.88 3.17 -18.55
CA PRO A 19 5.24 1.77 -18.71
C PRO A 19 5.54 1.09 -17.37
N THR A 20 5.15 -0.17 -17.27
CA THR A 20 5.54 -1.09 -16.20
C THR A 20 5.72 -2.51 -16.74
N VAL A 21 6.20 -3.43 -15.89
CA VAL A 21 6.54 -4.81 -16.26
C VAL A 21 5.37 -5.73 -15.97
N GLU A 22 4.94 -6.49 -16.97
CA GLU A 22 4.08 -7.67 -16.83
C GLU A 22 4.91 -8.92 -17.12
N VAL A 23 4.76 -9.96 -16.28
CA VAL A 23 5.45 -11.25 -16.42
C VAL A 23 4.42 -12.37 -16.47
N GLU A 24 4.65 -13.33 -17.36
CA GLU A 24 3.97 -14.63 -17.44
C GLU A 24 4.98 -15.75 -17.19
N VAL A 25 4.59 -16.71 -16.36
CA VAL A 25 5.33 -17.94 -16.09
C VAL A 25 4.47 -19.11 -16.54
N VAL A 26 5.03 -19.98 -17.40
CA VAL A 26 4.36 -21.17 -17.95
C VAL A 26 4.96 -22.41 -17.33
N LEU A 27 4.13 -23.31 -16.84
CA LEU A 27 4.52 -24.61 -16.29
C LEU A 27 4.38 -25.73 -17.32
N ASP A 28 5.04 -26.86 -17.06
CA ASP A 28 5.09 -28.01 -17.95
C ASP A 28 3.75 -28.76 -18.19
N ASP A 29 2.73 -28.45 -17.39
CA ASP A 29 1.34 -28.89 -17.58
C ASP A 29 0.47 -27.87 -18.35
N GLY A 30 1.04 -26.73 -18.75
CA GLY A 30 0.38 -25.66 -19.48
C GLY A 30 -0.29 -24.60 -18.61
N VAL A 31 -0.18 -24.68 -17.29
CA VAL A 31 -0.63 -23.63 -16.38
C VAL A 31 0.18 -22.36 -16.58
N VAL A 32 -0.49 -21.20 -16.55
CA VAL A 32 0.12 -19.87 -16.73
C VAL A 32 -0.20 -18.99 -15.52
N GLY A 33 0.84 -18.50 -14.85
CA GLY A 33 0.73 -17.45 -13.84
C GLY A 33 1.15 -16.10 -14.41
N ARG A 34 0.38 -15.03 -14.16
CA ARG A 34 0.68 -13.68 -14.64
C ARG A 34 0.60 -12.65 -13.53
N ALA A 35 1.56 -11.72 -13.50
CA ALA A 35 1.58 -10.62 -12.56
C ALA A 35 2.05 -9.31 -13.22
N ILE A 36 1.55 -8.18 -12.73
CA ILE A 36 1.93 -6.85 -13.18
C ILE A 36 2.45 -6.06 -11.97
N VAL A 37 3.60 -5.39 -12.14
CA VAL A 37 4.27 -4.67 -11.06
C VAL A 37 3.75 -3.24 -10.95
N PRO A 38 3.37 -2.74 -9.76
CA PRO A 38 3.00 -1.34 -9.55
C PRO A 38 4.24 -0.43 -9.45
N SER A 39 4.02 0.90 -9.55
CA SER A 39 5.10 1.91 -9.49
C SER A 39 4.73 3.09 -8.60
N GLY A 40 5.65 3.58 -7.77
CA GLY A 40 5.43 4.75 -6.92
C GLY A 40 5.50 6.09 -7.66
N ALA A 41 4.85 7.14 -7.11
CA ALA A 41 5.07 8.54 -7.50
C ALA A 41 6.05 9.22 -6.56
N SER A 42 5.83 9.08 -5.25
CA SER A 42 6.82 9.33 -4.20
C SER A 42 7.52 8.01 -3.88
N THR A 43 8.82 8.04 -3.65
CA THR A 43 9.62 6.87 -3.32
C THR A 43 10.52 7.19 -2.14
N GLY A 44 10.50 6.35 -1.11
CA GLY A 44 11.43 6.43 0.01
C GLY A 44 12.87 6.22 -0.47
N GLN A 45 13.82 6.93 0.11
CA GLN A 45 15.23 6.88 -0.27
C GLN A 45 15.83 5.46 -0.26
N PHE A 46 15.27 4.57 0.54
CA PHE A 46 15.79 3.22 0.79
C PHE A 46 14.99 2.11 0.10
N GLU A 47 14.07 2.47 -0.81
CA GLU A 47 13.35 1.47 -1.61
C GLU A 47 14.29 0.70 -2.55
N ALA A 48 13.95 -0.54 -2.85
CA ALA A 48 14.60 -1.32 -3.90
C ALA A 48 14.43 -0.61 -5.27
N SER A 49 15.44 -0.74 -6.12
CA SER A 49 15.56 0.03 -7.35
C SER A 49 14.59 -0.42 -8.43
N GLU A 50 13.69 0.45 -8.84
CA GLU A 50 12.88 0.27 -10.04
C GLU A 50 13.73 0.60 -11.28
N LEU A 51 14.01 -0.41 -12.12
CA LEU A 51 14.84 -0.22 -13.30
C LEU A 51 14.04 0.45 -14.41
N ARG A 52 14.47 1.66 -14.81
CA ARG A 52 13.95 2.46 -15.91
C ARG A 52 15.00 2.61 -17.00
N ASP A 53 14.56 2.73 -18.27
CA ASP A 53 15.48 2.82 -19.43
C ASP A 53 16.25 4.14 -19.48
N ASN A 54 15.70 5.22 -18.91
CA ASN A 54 16.24 6.58 -18.95
C ASN A 54 16.48 7.13 -20.38
N ASP A 55 15.85 6.53 -21.39
CA ASP A 55 15.83 7.01 -22.77
C ASP A 55 14.75 8.08 -22.96
N SER A 56 15.13 9.34 -22.97
CA SER A 56 14.21 10.47 -23.11
C SER A 56 13.40 10.47 -24.42
N ALA A 57 13.87 9.77 -25.46
CA ALA A 57 13.15 9.64 -26.73
C ALA A 57 11.97 8.67 -26.67
N ARG A 58 11.88 7.87 -25.60
CA ARG A 58 10.84 6.87 -25.42
C ARG A 58 10.20 6.98 -24.04
N TYR A 59 8.88 7.17 -23.98
CA TYR A 59 8.12 7.36 -22.74
C TYR A 59 8.74 8.39 -21.77
N LEU A 60 9.40 9.41 -22.31
CA LEU A 60 10.05 10.47 -21.52
C LEU A 60 11.08 9.92 -20.49
N GLY A 61 11.77 8.84 -20.84
CA GLY A 61 12.74 8.16 -19.97
C GLY A 61 12.16 7.06 -19.07
N LYS A 62 10.84 6.91 -19.04
CA LYS A 62 10.16 5.97 -18.12
C LYS A 62 9.96 4.55 -18.67
N GLY A 63 10.53 4.22 -19.85
CA GLY A 63 10.47 2.87 -20.41
C GLY A 63 11.05 1.81 -19.45
N VAL A 64 10.66 0.54 -19.63
CA VAL A 64 11.10 -0.60 -18.80
C VAL A 64 11.63 -1.76 -19.64
N ARG A 65 12.11 -1.49 -20.86
CA ARG A 65 12.64 -2.53 -21.75
C ARG A 65 13.83 -3.26 -21.14
N ASN A 66 14.73 -2.54 -20.46
CA ASN A 66 15.88 -3.17 -19.81
C ASN A 66 15.43 -4.19 -18.75
N ALA A 67 14.41 -3.88 -17.96
CA ALA A 67 13.82 -4.82 -17.00
C ALA A 67 13.16 -6.01 -17.72
N VAL A 68 12.42 -5.76 -18.80
CA VAL A 68 11.81 -6.81 -19.64
C VAL A 68 12.88 -7.70 -20.25
N ASP A 69 13.96 -7.15 -20.79
CA ASP A 69 15.08 -7.92 -21.38
C ASP A 69 15.80 -8.76 -20.32
N ASN A 70 15.97 -8.25 -19.09
CA ASN A 70 16.53 -9.00 -17.97
C ASN A 70 15.64 -10.21 -17.62
N VAL A 71 14.31 -10.06 -17.62
CA VAL A 71 13.39 -11.17 -17.37
C VAL A 71 13.46 -12.22 -18.50
N ASN A 72 13.33 -11.77 -19.77
CA ASN A 72 13.31 -12.65 -20.93
C ASN A 72 14.66 -13.32 -21.22
N GLY A 73 15.74 -12.80 -20.66
CA GLY A 73 17.10 -13.28 -20.85
C GLY A 73 17.67 -14.05 -19.67
N GLU A 74 18.35 -13.32 -18.78
CA GLU A 74 19.14 -13.92 -17.70
C GLU A 74 18.27 -14.61 -16.65
N ILE A 75 17.15 -13.98 -16.26
CA ILE A 75 16.25 -14.52 -15.23
C ILE A 75 15.54 -15.77 -15.75
N ALA A 76 14.93 -15.72 -16.94
CA ALA A 76 14.25 -16.89 -17.52
C ALA A 76 15.19 -18.10 -17.61
N LYS A 77 16.42 -17.89 -18.09
CA LYS A 77 17.42 -18.94 -18.18
C LYS A 77 17.81 -19.54 -16.82
N ALA A 78 17.88 -18.73 -15.77
CA ALA A 78 18.27 -19.18 -14.44
C ALA A 78 17.18 -20.00 -13.75
N LEU A 79 15.90 -19.80 -14.12
CA LEU A 79 14.76 -20.45 -13.48
C LEU A 79 14.16 -21.59 -14.31
N GLU A 80 14.56 -21.77 -15.56
CA GLU A 80 14.08 -22.86 -16.42
C GLU A 80 14.31 -24.23 -15.77
N GLY A 81 13.28 -25.06 -15.73
CA GLY A 81 13.28 -26.40 -15.15
C GLY A 81 13.12 -26.45 -13.63
N LEU A 82 13.05 -25.30 -12.94
CA LEU A 82 12.85 -25.27 -11.49
C LEU A 82 11.37 -25.48 -11.14
N ASP A 83 11.13 -26.01 -9.93
CA ASP A 83 9.80 -26.21 -9.36
C ASP A 83 9.20 -24.89 -8.88
N ALA A 84 8.12 -24.43 -9.53
CA ALA A 84 7.41 -23.20 -9.18
C ALA A 84 6.82 -23.23 -7.75
N CYS A 85 6.55 -24.38 -7.18
CA CYS A 85 6.05 -24.51 -5.81
C CYS A 85 7.12 -24.20 -4.75
N ASN A 86 8.39 -24.09 -5.13
CA ASN A 86 9.47 -23.74 -4.21
C ASN A 86 9.79 -22.23 -4.24
N GLN A 87 8.80 -21.40 -3.88
CA GLN A 87 8.89 -19.94 -3.93
C GLN A 87 10.16 -19.37 -3.28
N ALA A 88 10.48 -19.83 -2.07
CA ALA A 88 11.63 -19.30 -1.33
C ALA A 88 12.97 -19.58 -2.05
N ALA A 89 13.12 -20.74 -2.68
CA ALA A 89 14.31 -21.04 -3.46
C ALA A 89 14.39 -20.20 -4.73
N ILE A 90 13.27 -19.98 -5.41
CA ILE A 90 13.19 -19.11 -6.59
C ILE A 90 13.58 -17.68 -6.23
N ASP A 91 12.98 -17.11 -5.18
CA ASP A 91 13.28 -15.75 -4.74
C ASP A 91 14.75 -15.61 -4.29
N ALA A 92 15.31 -16.63 -3.62
CA ALA A 92 16.73 -16.66 -3.26
C ALA A 92 17.65 -16.65 -4.51
N ILE A 93 17.28 -17.36 -5.57
CA ILE A 93 18.01 -17.35 -6.85
C ILE A 93 17.92 -15.97 -7.50
N LEU A 94 16.73 -15.36 -7.53
CA LEU A 94 16.54 -14.00 -8.07
C LEU A 94 17.41 -12.97 -7.35
N ILE A 95 17.43 -12.99 -6.02
CA ILE A 95 18.23 -12.09 -5.19
C ILE A 95 19.73 -12.33 -5.44
N ALA A 96 20.17 -13.59 -5.46
CA ALA A 96 21.57 -13.94 -5.72
C ALA A 96 22.00 -13.57 -7.14
N LEU A 97 21.11 -13.71 -8.12
CA LEU A 97 21.35 -13.36 -9.51
C LEU A 97 21.56 -11.84 -9.66
N ASP A 98 20.74 -11.01 -9.02
CA ASP A 98 20.95 -9.56 -8.99
C ASP A 98 22.27 -9.20 -8.29
N GLY A 99 22.52 -9.75 -7.11
CA GLY A 99 23.76 -9.63 -6.35
C GLY A 99 24.03 -8.26 -5.76
N THR A 100 23.06 -7.30 -5.84
CA THR A 100 23.17 -5.97 -5.25
C THR A 100 22.20 -5.81 -4.07
N PRO A 101 22.52 -4.99 -3.04
CA PRO A 101 21.66 -4.87 -1.85
C PRO A 101 20.27 -4.32 -2.15
N ASN A 102 20.15 -3.44 -3.14
CA ASN A 102 18.91 -2.74 -3.49
C ASN A 102 18.35 -3.16 -4.86
N LYS A 103 18.81 -4.29 -5.43
CA LYS A 103 18.32 -4.85 -6.71
C LYS A 103 18.50 -3.91 -7.92
N GLU A 104 19.58 -3.13 -7.94
CA GLU A 104 19.81 -2.12 -8.99
C GLU A 104 20.31 -2.71 -10.31
N ARG A 105 20.84 -3.94 -10.33
CA ARG A 105 21.39 -4.55 -11.55
C ARG A 105 20.29 -5.07 -12.48
N LEU A 106 19.36 -5.86 -11.96
CA LEU A 106 18.27 -6.45 -12.74
C LEU A 106 16.98 -5.64 -12.64
N GLY A 107 16.80 -4.93 -11.53
CA GLY A 107 15.63 -4.15 -11.19
C GLY A 107 14.65 -4.89 -10.29
N ALA A 108 14.22 -4.25 -9.21
CA ALA A 108 13.21 -4.81 -8.31
C ALA A 108 11.88 -5.08 -9.03
N ASN A 109 11.55 -4.30 -10.05
CA ASN A 109 10.37 -4.53 -10.89
C ASN A 109 10.47 -5.82 -11.72
N ALA A 110 11.65 -6.14 -12.26
CA ALA A 110 11.88 -7.41 -12.96
C ALA A 110 11.76 -8.59 -11.99
N LEU A 111 12.44 -8.52 -10.83
CA LEU A 111 12.43 -9.59 -9.84
C LEU A 111 11.03 -9.84 -9.29
N LEU A 112 10.32 -8.77 -8.88
CA LEU A 112 8.98 -8.88 -8.32
C LEU A 112 7.98 -9.45 -9.33
N GLY A 113 8.04 -9.00 -10.59
CA GLY A 113 7.16 -9.52 -11.64
C GLY A 113 7.27 -11.04 -11.76
N VAL A 114 8.50 -11.56 -11.78
CA VAL A 114 8.75 -13.02 -11.82
C VAL A 114 8.30 -13.71 -10.53
N SER A 115 8.68 -13.18 -9.37
CA SER A 115 8.32 -13.74 -8.06
C SER A 115 6.80 -13.91 -7.90
N LEU A 116 6.02 -12.92 -8.29
CA LEU A 116 4.55 -12.96 -8.21
C LEU A 116 3.92 -13.86 -9.29
N ALA A 117 4.45 -13.84 -10.50
CA ALA A 117 3.96 -14.72 -11.58
C ALA A 117 4.19 -16.20 -11.25
N VAL A 118 5.33 -16.53 -10.64
CA VAL A 118 5.63 -17.90 -10.13
C VAL A 118 4.61 -18.28 -9.05
N ALA A 119 4.35 -17.43 -8.06
CA ALA A 119 3.37 -17.72 -7.00
C ALA A 119 1.96 -17.96 -7.56
N ARG A 120 1.55 -17.21 -8.59
CA ARG A 120 0.26 -17.41 -9.26
C ARG A 120 0.23 -18.72 -10.07
N ALA A 121 1.30 -19.04 -10.80
CA ALA A 121 1.38 -20.30 -11.51
C ALA A 121 1.33 -21.50 -10.54
N ALA A 122 2.05 -21.42 -9.44
CA ALA A 122 2.05 -22.47 -8.41
C ALA A 122 0.67 -22.61 -7.72
N ALA A 123 -0.02 -21.50 -7.44
CA ALA A 123 -1.37 -21.53 -6.90
C ALA A 123 -2.36 -22.22 -7.84
N GLU A 124 -2.33 -21.86 -9.13
CA GLU A 124 -3.18 -22.47 -10.17
C GLU A 124 -2.84 -23.95 -10.37
N TYR A 125 -1.55 -24.32 -10.38
CA TYR A 125 -1.11 -25.71 -10.42
C TYR A 125 -1.64 -26.54 -9.24
N CYS A 126 -1.69 -25.93 -8.05
CA CYS A 126 -2.25 -26.57 -6.85
C CYS A 126 -3.80 -26.54 -6.81
N HIS A 127 -4.47 -25.94 -7.80
CA HIS A 127 -5.91 -25.71 -7.83
C HIS A 127 -6.42 -24.95 -6.59
N LEU A 128 -5.64 -23.98 -6.13
CA LEU A 128 -5.97 -23.13 -4.99
C LEU A 128 -6.04 -21.65 -5.44
N PRO A 129 -6.99 -20.86 -4.91
CA PRO A 129 -6.90 -19.41 -5.06
C PRO A 129 -5.63 -18.89 -4.39
N LEU A 130 -5.09 -17.79 -4.90
CA LEU A 130 -3.78 -17.28 -4.47
C LEU A 130 -3.74 -17.00 -2.95
N TYR A 131 -4.79 -16.42 -2.38
CA TYR A 131 -4.83 -16.15 -0.93
C TYR A 131 -4.72 -17.44 -0.10
N GLN A 132 -5.33 -18.53 -0.54
CA GLN A 132 -5.29 -19.82 0.17
C GLN A 132 -3.96 -20.55 -0.06
N TYR A 133 -3.38 -20.46 -1.26
CA TYR A 133 -2.06 -21.00 -1.56
C TYR A 133 -0.99 -20.37 -0.66
N LEU A 134 -1.01 -19.05 -0.52
CA LEU A 134 -0.02 -18.30 0.28
C LEU A 134 -0.26 -18.42 1.79
N GLY A 135 -1.52 -18.40 2.23
CA GLY A 135 -1.87 -18.31 3.66
C GLY A 135 -2.35 -19.61 4.30
N GLY A 136 -2.53 -20.67 3.48
CA GLY A 136 -3.01 -21.97 3.93
C GLY A 136 -4.43 -21.90 4.51
N VAL A 137 -4.75 -22.87 5.35
CA VAL A 137 -6.11 -23.05 5.92
C VAL A 137 -6.54 -21.94 6.88
N SER A 138 -5.65 -21.09 7.33
CA SER A 138 -5.95 -19.97 8.23
C SER A 138 -6.31 -18.67 7.52
N ALA A 139 -6.11 -18.58 6.19
CA ALA A 139 -6.38 -17.40 5.38
C ALA A 139 -7.89 -17.16 5.23
N ARG A 140 -8.48 -16.32 6.10
CA ARG A 140 -9.92 -16.06 6.12
C ARG A 140 -10.32 -14.68 6.65
N MET A 141 -9.35 -13.83 7.00
CA MET A 141 -9.64 -12.50 7.52
C MET A 141 -9.66 -11.49 6.37
N LEU A 142 -10.84 -10.93 6.10
CA LEU A 142 -11.01 -9.81 5.16
C LEU A 142 -10.46 -8.53 5.81
N PRO A 143 -9.63 -7.75 5.08
CA PRO A 143 -9.05 -6.55 5.67
C PRO A 143 -10.06 -5.40 5.76
N VAL A 144 -9.95 -4.57 6.80
CA VAL A 144 -10.60 -3.25 6.86
C VAL A 144 -9.95 -2.35 5.83
N PRO A 145 -10.71 -1.79 4.86
CA PRO A 145 -10.14 -0.93 3.85
C PRO A 145 -9.88 0.48 4.38
N MET A 146 -8.70 1.02 4.08
CA MET A 146 -8.32 2.42 4.23
C MET A 146 -8.60 3.10 2.89
N MET A 147 -9.76 3.75 2.76
CA MET A 147 -10.22 4.32 1.49
C MET A 147 -9.79 5.79 1.40
N ASN A 148 -8.83 6.10 0.52
CA ASN A 148 -8.40 7.47 0.26
C ASN A 148 -9.49 8.25 -0.47
N ILE A 149 -10.20 9.13 0.20
CA ILE A 149 -11.34 9.88 -0.34
C ILE A 149 -11.05 11.36 -0.63
N LEU A 150 -9.96 11.91 -0.06
CA LEU A 150 -9.52 13.28 -0.31
C LEU A 150 -8.00 13.34 -0.34
N ASN A 151 -7.45 14.00 -1.37
CA ASN A 151 -6.03 14.11 -1.64
C ASN A 151 -5.52 15.55 -1.47
N GLY A 152 -4.27 15.65 -0.97
CA GLY A 152 -3.44 16.85 -0.99
C GLY A 152 -1.99 16.47 -1.32
N GLY A 153 -1.02 17.24 -0.83
CA GLY A 153 0.40 16.99 -1.02
C GLY A 153 0.78 16.79 -2.49
N LYS A 154 1.63 15.80 -2.76
CA LYS A 154 2.01 15.42 -4.13
C LYS A 154 0.89 14.81 -4.97
N HIS A 155 -0.18 14.33 -4.34
CA HIS A 155 -1.31 13.71 -5.04
C HIS A 155 -2.31 14.74 -5.58
N ALA A 156 -2.17 16.05 -5.22
CA ALA A 156 -3.06 17.12 -5.67
C ALA A 156 -2.39 18.50 -5.59
N ASP A 157 -2.48 19.30 -6.64
CA ASP A 157 -2.05 20.72 -6.64
C ASP A 157 -3.18 21.61 -6.06
N ASN A 158 -3.38 21.56 -4.75
CA ASN A 158 -4.54 22.17 -4.09
C ASN A 158 -4.27 22.96 -2.80
N GLY A 159 -2.99 23.08 -2.39
CA GLY A 159 -2.60 23.84 -1.20
C GLY A 159 -2.86 23.15 0.15
N VAL A 160 -3.23 21.86 0.15
CA VAL A 160 -3.30 21.00 1.33
C VAL A 160 -1.97 20.24 1.43
N ASP A 161 -1.28 20.29 2.58
CA ASP A 161 0.04 19.67 2.73
C ASP A 161 -0.04 18.18 2.96
N ILE A 162 -1.03 17.70 3.72
CA ILE A 162 -1.29 16.28 4.00
C ILE A 162 -1.69 15.56 2.72
N GLN A 163 -1.01 14.46 2.41
CA GLN A 163 -1.13 13.76 1.13
C GLN A 163 -2.44 13.02 0.96
N GLU A 164 -2.90 12.30 2.01
CA GLU A 164 -4.11 11.48 1.94
C GLU A 164 -4.95 11.56 3.21
N PHE A 165 -6.27 11.67 2.99
CA PHE A 165 -7.27 11.54 4.03
C PHE A 165 -8.18 10.36 3.69
N MET A 166 -8.19 9.38 4.58
CA MET A 166 -8.86 8.09 4.37
C MET A 166 -9.99 7.89 5.38
N VAL A 167 -10.97 7.08 5.00
CA VAL A 167 -12.00 6.57 5.91
C VAL A 167 -11.86 5.05 6.06
N MET A 168 -12.13 4.56 7.28
CA MET A 168 -12.02 3.16 7.66
C MET A 168 -13.33 2.68 8.30
N PRO A 169 -14.12 1.82 7.63
CA PRO A 169 -15.43 1.35 8.10
C PRO A 169 -15.28 0.21 9.12
N THR A 170 -14.81 0.53 10.31
CA THR A 170 -14.52 -0.45 11.38
C THR A 170 -15.77 -0.95 12.11
N GLY A 171 -16.91 -0.27 11.97
CA GLY A 171 -18.18 -0.66 12.60
C GLY A 171 -19.00 -1.64 11.77
N ALA A 172 -18.56 -2.01 10.57
CA ALA A 172 -19.27 -2.96 9.71
C ALA A 172 -19.19 -4.40 10.24
N ALA A 173 -20.19 -5.21 9.92
CA ALA A 173 -20.23 -6.63 10.30
C ALA A 173 -19.55 -7.54 9.27
N THR A 174 -19.44 -7.09 8.00
CA THR A 174 -18.85 -7.83 6.88
C THR A 174 -18.01 -6.90 6.02
N TYR A 175 -17.15 -7.46 5.19
CA TYR A 175 -16.35 -6.65 4.26
C TYR A 175 -17.25 -5.91 3.25
N ALA A 176 -18.25 -6.62 2.67
CA ALA A 176 -19.19 -6.03 1.73
C ALA A 176 -19.94 -4.83 2.33
N GLU A 177 -20.36 -4.93 3.59
CA GLU A 177 -21.00 -3.83 4.31
C GLU A 177 -20.02 -2.67 4.55
N GLY A 178 -18.78 -2.96 4.96
CA GLY A 178 -17.73 -1.94 5.11
C GLY A 178 -17.43 -1.21 3.81
N LEU A 179 -17.33 -1.93 2.70
CA LEU A 179 -17.14 -1.34 1.37
C LEU A 179 -18.32 -0.42 1.01
N ARG A 180 -19.57 -0.86 1.22
CA ARG A 180 -20.77 -0.05 0.99
C ARG A 180 -20.73 1.26 1.79
N MET A 181 -20.43 1.18 3.10
CA MET A 181 -20.33 2.34 3.98
C MET A 181 -19.32 3.37 3.44
N GLY A 182 -18.12 2.93 3.08
CA GLY A 182 -17.09 3.80 2.51
C GLY A 182 -17.51 4.44 1.19
N VAL A 183 -18.14 3.68 0.28
CA VAL A 183 -18.68 4.18 -1.00
C VAL A 183 -19.75 5.24 -0.77
N GLU A 184 -20.66 5.04 0.16
CA GLU A 184 -21.70 6.01 0.49
C GLU A 184 -21.12 7.31 1.04
N VAL A 185 -20.12 7.23 1.94
CA VAL A 185 -19.40 8.42 2.43
C VAL A 185 -18.68 9.13 1.27
N PHE A 186 -18.01 8.40 0.37
CA PHE A 186 -17.35 8.98 -0.81
C PHE A 186 -18.33 9.76 -1.69
N HIS A 187 -19.52 9.21 -1.97
CA HIS A 187 -20.55 9.92 -2.74
C HIS A 187 -21.16 11.11 -1.99
N LYS A 188 -21.30 11.04 -0.67
CA LYS A 188 -21.73 12.17 0.15
C LYS A 188 -20.68 13.28 0.16
N LEU A 189 -19.39 12.94 0.26
CA LEU A 189 -18.30 13.90 0.16
C LEU A 189 -18.35 14.64 -1.19
N LYS A 190 -18.57 13.92 -2.30
CA LYS A 190 -18.79 14.56 -3.61
C LYS A 190 -19.93 15.59 -3.58
N SER A 191 -21.02 15.27 -2.90
CA SER A 191 -22.19 16.15 -2.80
C SER A 191 -21.90 17.37 -1.92
N VAL A 192 -21.20 17.19 -0.80
CA VAL A 192 -20.75 18.25 0.10
C VAL A 192 -19.82 19.23 -0.63
N LEU A 193 -18.81 18.71 -1.34
CA LEU A 193 -17.87 19.50 -2.14
C LEU A 193 -18.60 20.35 -3.19
N LYS A 194 -19.51 19.74 -3.97
CA LYS A 194 -20.31 20.45 -4.97
C LYS A 194 -21.15 21.57 -4.34
N LYS A 195 -21.81 21.31 -3.21
CA LYS A 195 -22.64 22.30 -2.50
C LYS A 195 -21.83 23.51 -2.04
N ARG A 196 -20.57 23.29 -1.68
CA ARG A 196 -19.63 24.36 -1.28
C ARG A 196 -18.90 25.02 -2.46
N GLY A 197 -19.16 24.57 -3.71
CA GLY A 197 -18.53 25.10 -4.92
C GLY A 197 -17.12 24.58 -5.19
N TYR A 198 -16.70 23.53 -4.52
CA TYR A 198 -15.39 22.90 -4.72
C TYR A 198 -15.38 21.96 -5.93
N SER A 199 -14.17 21.77 -6.50
CA SER A 199 -13.91 20.75 -7.54
C SER A 199 -14.17 19.35 -6.99
N THR A 200 -14.71 18.49 -7.85
CA THR A 200 -14.83 17.05 -7.61
C THR A 200 -13.99 16.24 -8.59
N ALA A 201 -12.96 16.85 -9.16
CA ALA A 201 -11.90 16.14 -9.88
C ALA A 201 -11.15 15.25 -8.88
N VAL A 202 -10.65 14.12 -9.37
CA VAL A 202 -9.94 13.13 -8.54
C VAL A 202 -8.46 13.11 -8.87
N GLY A 203 -7.64 12.81 -7.87
CA GLY A 203 -6.21 12.57 -8.02
C GLY A 203 -5.88 11.17 -8.55
N ASP A 204 -4.59 10.82 -8.54
CA ASP A 204 -4.07 9.55 -9.07
C ASP A 204 -4.65 8.32 -8.37
N GLU A 205 -4.99 8.44 -7.09
CA GLU A 205 -5.56 7.36 -6.28
C GLU A 205 -7.09 7.38 -6.18
N GLY A 206 -7.73 8.31 -6.89
CA GLY A 206 -9.19 8.41 -6.99
C GLY A 206 -9.86 9.27 -5.90
N GLY A 207 -9.16 9.74 -4.88
CA GLY A 207 -9.64 10.70 -3.91
C GLY A 207 -9.89 12.07 -4.55
N PHE A 208 -10.87 12.85 -4.03
CA PHE A 208 -11.14 14.20 -4.52
C PHE A 208 -9.95 15.13 -4.21
N ALA A 209 -9.69 16.07 -5.10
CA ALA A 209 -8.60 17.03 -4.98
C ALA A 209 -9.15 18.50 -5.00
N PRO A 210 -9.97 18.91 -4.02
CA PRO A 210 -10.49 20.26 -3.94
C PRO A 210 -9.41 21.26 -3.50
N LYS A 211 -9.48 22.51 -3.94
CA LYS A 211 -8.62 23.57 -3.42
C LYS A 211 -9.19 24.07 -2.09
N LEU A 212 -8.58 23.65 -0.99
CA LEU A 212 -8.99 23.98 0.38
C LEU A 212 -8.09 25.06 1.00
N GLY A 213 -8.57 25.66 2.07
CA GLY A 213 -7.85 26.69 2.80
C GLY A 213 -6.88 26.17 3.87
N SER A 214 -7.07 24.91 4.32
CA SER A 214 -6.23 24.29 5.35
C SER A 214 -6.37 22.76 5.36
N ASN A 215 -5.43 22.08 6.03
CA ASN A 215 -5.51 20.64 6.29
C ASN A 215 -6.73 20.28 7.17
N GLU A 216 -7.09 21.14 8.11
CA GLU A 216 -8.22 20.91 9.01
C GLU A 216 -9.57 20.99 8.28
N GLU A 217 -9.72 21.87 7.28
CA GLU A 217 -10.93 21.93 6.46
C GLU A 217 -11.21 20.59 5.74
N ALA A 218 -10.18 19.85 5.35
CA ALA A 218 -10.34 18.52 4.78
C ALA A 218 -10.99 17.55 5.78
N LEU A 219 -10.57 17.57 7.04
CA LEU A 219 -11.15 16.77 8.11
C LEU A 219 -12.61 17.15 8.40
N GLU A 220 -12.92 18.44 8.42
CA GLU A 220 -14.29 18.94 8.62
C GLU A 220 -15.23 18.46 7.49
N LEU A 221 -14.78 18.52 6.25
CA LEU A 221 -15.55 18.04 5.09
C LEU A 221 -15.82 16.53 5.17
N ILE A 222 -14.85 15.74 5.62
CA ILE A 222 -15.01 14.31 5.81
C ILE A 222 -15.99 14.00 6.95
N MET A 223 -15.90 14.72 8.06
CA MET A 223 -16.85 14.60 9.17
C MET A 223 -18.29 14.93 8.72
N GLU A 224 -18.47 16.00 7.93
CA GLU A 224 -19.76 16.36 7.32
C GLU A 224 -20.27 15.23 6.39
N ALA A 225 -19.38 14.65 5.59
CA ALA A 225 -19.75 13.58 4.67
C ALA A 225 -20.16 12.29 5.39
N ILE A 226 -19.45 11.90 6.47
CA ILE A 226 -19.80 10.74 7.31
C ILE A 226 -21.19 10.94 7.92
N ALA A 227 -21.42 12.10 8.53
CA ALA A 227 -22.74 12.43 9.13
C ALA A 227 -23.86 12.48 8.07
N ALA A 228 -23.59 13.07 6.89
CA ALA A 228 -24.55 13.12 5.78
C ALA A 228 -24.87 11.73 5.17
N ALA A 229 -23.97 10.75 5.34
CA ALA A 229 -24.19 9.36 4.98
C ALA A 229 -25.01 8.60 6.03
N GLY A 230 -25.27 9.20 7.20
CA GLY A 230 -26.02 8.61 8.29
C GLY A 230 -25.19 7.75 9.25
N PHE A 231 -23.85 7.90 9.20
CA PHE A 231 -22.94 7.18 10.06
C PHE A 231 -22.36 8.06 11.17
N VAL A 232 -21.85 7.42 12.22
CA VAL A 232 -21.24 8.05 13.38
C VAL A 232 -19.71 7.93 13.30
N ALA A 233 -19.02 9.06 13.11
CA ALA A 233 -17.58 9.12 13.12
C ALA A 233 -17.01 8.73 14.51
N GLY A 234 -15.98 7.90 14.54
CA GLY A 234 -15.41 7.35 15.76
C GLY A 234 -16.14 6.12 16.32
N GLN A 235 -17.22 5.68 15.66
CA GLN A 235 -17.95 4.47 15.98
C GLN A 235 -18.09 3.56 14.75
N ASP A 236 -18.75 4.03 13.69
CA ASP A 236 -18.96 3.29 12.44
C ASP A 236 -17.75 3.40 11.52
N LEU A 237 -17.22 4.63 11.39
CA LEU A 237 -16.02 4.91 10.60
C LEU A 237 -15.02 5.75 11.40
N TYR A 238 -13.76 5.45 11.21
CA TYR A 238 -12.64 6.27 11.68
C TYR A 238 -11.93 6.93 10.50
N ILE A 239 -11.11 7.94 10.81
CA ILE A 239 -10.25 8.63 9.85
C ILE A 239 -8.84 8.05 9.95
N ALA A 240 -8.18 7.85 8.80
CA ALA A 240 -6.75 7.62 8.72
C ALA A 240 -6.11 8.72 7.87
N ILE A 241 -4.87 9.05 8.18
CA ILE A 241 -4.10 10.09 7.51
C ILE A 241 -2.78 9.48 7.03
N ASP A 242 -2.38 9.83 5.80
CA ASP A 242 -1.01 9.74 5.33
C ASP A 242 -0.48 11.17 5.15
N ALA A 243 0.45 11.55 6.01
CA ALA A 243 0.99 12.90 6.01
C ALA A 243 2.08 13.09 4.97
N ALA A 244 2.84 12.05 4.63
CA ALA A 244 4.06 12.09 3.82
C ALA A 244 4.99 13.23 4.27
N ALA A 245 5.27 13.31 5.58
CA ALA A 245 5.87 14.48 6.21
C ALA A 245 7.29 14.81 5.71
N THR A 246 7.98 13.88 5.05
CA THR A 246 9.23 14.14 4.35
C THR A 246 9.07 15.25 3.31
N GLU A 247 7.91 15.34 2.64
CA GLU A 247 7.64 16.27 1.57
C GLU A 247 7.59 17.74 2.01
N PHE A 248 7.26 18.00 3.27
CA PHE A 248 7.23 19.35 3.85
C PHE A 248 8.28 19.55 4.95
N CYS A 249 9.28 18.65 5.05
CA CYS A 249 10.42 18.78 5.96
C CYS A 249 11.66 19.28 5.21
N HIS A 250 12.19 20.42 5.63
CA HIS A 250 13.41 21.01 5.06
C HIS A 250 14.39 21.36 6.18
N ASP A 251 15.59 20.78 6.15
CA ASP A 251 16.63 20.98 7.16
C ASP A 251 16.14 20.78 8.62
N GLY A 252 15.26 19.78 8.83
CA GLY A 252 14.68 19.45 10.14
C GLY A 252 13.58 20.41 10.61
N VAL A 253 13.10 21.30 9.75
CA VAL A 253 11.97 22.20 9.99
C VAL A 253 10.79 21.77 9.12
N TYR A 254 9.64 21.54 9.73
CA TYR A 254 8.39 21.19 9.05
C TYR A 254 7.65 22.45 8.64
N ILE A 255 7.43 22.62 7.33
CA ILE A 255 6.89 23.85 6.72
C ILE A 255 5.54 23.52 6.09
N LEU A 256 4.46 24.06 6.66
CA LEU A 256 3.10 23.80 6.23
C LEU A 256 2.36 25.11 5.87
N GLU A 257 1.20 24.97 5.24
CA GLU A 257 0.28 26.05 4.86
C GLU A 257 1.01 27.16 4.07
N GLY A 258 1.70 26.74 3.01
CA GLY A 258 2.42 27.66 2.13
C GLY A 258 3.55 28.42 2.83
N GLY A 259 4.12 27.87 3.92
CA GLY A 259 5.24 28.46 4.66
C GLY A 259 4.83 29.36 5.83
N THR A 260 3.53 29.47 6.09
CA THR A 260 3.02 30.26 7.23
C THR A 260 3.27 29.58 8.57
N LYS A 261 3.32 28.24 8.59
CA LYS A 261 3.66 27.44 9.76
C LYS A 261 5.05 26.81 9.55
N ARG A 262 5.95 27.04 10.51
CA ARG A 262 7.32 26.50 10.52
C ARG A 262 7.54 25.87 11.90
N TRP A 263 7.58 24.56 11.94
CA TRP A 263 7.57 23.82 13.20
C TRP A 263 8.83 22.95 13.36
N SER A 264 9.28 22.84 14.59
CA SER A 264 10.16 21.77 15.05
C SER A 264 9.41 20.44 15.10
N ALA A 265 10.13 19.34 15.24
CA ALA A 265 9.53 18.01 15.42
C ALA A 265 8.56 17.97 16.63
N SER A 266 8.91 18.64 17.75
CA SER A 266 8.06 18.67 18.93
C SER A 266 6.75 19.45 18.74
N GLU A 267 6.78 20.53 17.96
CA GLU A 267 5.58 21.30 17.63
C GLU A 267 4.67 20.53 16.66
N LEU A 268 5.25 19.80 15.69
CA LEU A 268 4.48 18.92 14.80
C LEU A 268 3.80 17.79 15.59
N VAL A 269 4.51 17.15 16.53
CA VAL A 269 3.93 16.12 17.40
C VAL A 269 2.79 16.69 18.26
N ALA A 270 2.94 17.91 18.77
CA ALA A 270 1.86 18.57 19.53
C ALA A 270 0.62 18.81 18.65
N TRP A 271 0.81 19.27 17.41
CA TRP A 271 -0.28 19.49 16.47
C TRP A 271 -1.00 18.18 16.10
N TRP A 272 -0.27 17.06 15.87
CA TRP A 272 -0.90 15.76 15.69
C TRP A 272 -1.75 15.35 16.88
N ALA A 273 -1.28 15.63 18.11
CA ALA A 273 -2.04 15.34 19.32
C ALA A 273 -3.31 16.19 19.44
N GLU A 274 -3.28 17.46 19.02
CA GLU A 274 -4.46 18.34 18.97
C GLU A 274 -5.49 17.82 17.95
N LEU A 275 -5.06 17.45 16.73
CA LEU A 275 -5.96 16.88 15.73
C LEU A 275 -6.58 15.57 16.20
N ALA A 276 -5.80 14.68 16.81
CA ALA A 276 -6.28 13.40 17.35
C ALA A 276 -7.27 13.56 18.50
N ALA A 277 -7.17 14.65 19.27
CA ALA A 277 -8.15 14.98 20.31
C ALA A 277 -9.47 15.53 19.75
N LYS A 278 -9.43 16.16 18.57
CA LYS A 278 -10.57 16.82 17.94
C LYS A 278 -11.32 15.90 16.96
N TYR A 279 -10.62 15.02 16.27
CA TYR A 279 -11.16 14.16 15.22
C TYR A 279 -10.91 12.67 15.55
N PRO A 280 -11.77 11.75 15.10
CA PRO A 280 -11.62 10.32 15.33
C PRO A 280 -10.55 9.70 14.42
N ILE A 281 -9.31 10.17 14.55
CA ILE A 281 -8.15 9.67 13.79
C ILE A 281 -7.61 8.45 14.51
N ILE A 282 -7.61 7.29 13.82
CA ILE A 282 -7.14 6.01 14.39
C ILE A 282 -5.77 5.59 13.84
N SER A 283 -5.35 6.17 12.71
CA SER A 283 -4.09 5.83 12.03
C SER A 283 -3.43 7.08 11.44
N LEU A 284 -2.13 7.24 11.69
CA LEU A 284 -1.27 8.28 11.14
C LEU A 284 -0.05 7.64 10.51
N GLU A 285 0.03 7.73 9.19
CA GLU A 285 1.14 7.26 8.36
C GLU A 285 2.08 8.43 8.06
N ASP A 286 3.38 8.15 8.14
CA ASP A 286 4.48 9.08 7.86
C ASP A 286 4.29 10.48 8.43
N GLY A 287 3.88 10.51 9.73
CA GLY A 287 3.64 11.75 10.48
C GLY A 287 4.92 12.53 10.82
N MET A 288 6.11 11.98 10.54
CA MET A 288 7.44 12.58 10.67
C MET A 288 8.25 12.26 9.42
N ALA A 289 9.29 13.04 9.14
CA ALA A 289 10.21 12.79 8.02
C ALA A 289 10.96 11.45 8.18
N GLU A 290 11.30 10.78 7.06
CA GLU A 290 11.83 9.41 7.01
C GLU A 290 13.13 9.17 7.81
N GLU A 291 13.92 10.21 8.10
CA GLU A 291 15.15 10.10 8.92
C GLU A 291 15.05 10.82 10.27
N ASP A 292 13.90 11.39 10.63
CA ASP A 292 13.70 12.00 11.95
C ASP A 292 13.33 10.95 13.02
N TRP A 293 14.24 10.01 13.28
CA TRP A 293 14.06 8.93 14.26
C TRP A 293 13.71 9.43 15.67
N ALA A 294 14.19 10.62 16.05
CA ALA A 294 13.88 11.23 17.33
C ALA A 294 12.42 11.72 17.39
N GLY A 295 11.97 12.37 16.32
CA GLY A 295 10.57 12.78 16.14
C GLY A 295 9.61 11.60 16.11
N TRP A 296 9.95 10.51 15.40
CA TRP A 296 9.16 9.28 15.38
C TRP A 296 8.97 8.68 16.77
N LYS A 297 10.04 8.58 17.57
CA LYS A 297 9.96 8.10 18.95
C LYS A 297 9.08 8.99 19.83
N ALA A 298 9.18 10.31 19.68
CA ALA A 298 8.34 11.26 20.38
C ALA A 298 6.86 11.13 19.98
N LEU A 299 6.57 11.01 18.67
CA LEU A 299 5.24 10.81 18.13
C LEU A 299 4.62 9.51 18.67
N LYS A 300 5.33 8.39 18.56
CA LYS A 300 4.88 7.09 19.06
C LYS A 300 4.68 7.08 20.58
N SER A 301 5.58 7.70 21.33
CA SER A 301 5.44 7.83 22.79
C SER A 301 4.20 8.64 23.18
N ARG A 302 3.85 9.68 22.40
CA ARG A 302 2.73 10.58 22.67
C ARG A 302 1.37 9.99 22.29
N LEU A 303 1.29 9.31 21.13
CA LEU A 303 0.03 8.90 20.51
C LEU A 303 -0.13 7.40 20.32
N GLY A 304 0.96 6.62 20.35
CA GLY A 304 0.94 5.22 19.95
C GLY A 304 0.13 4.27 20.84
N GLY A 305 -0.36 4.72 21.99
CA GLY A 305 -1.30 3.97 22.85
C GLY A 305 -2.76 4.08 22.39
N SER A 306 -3.11 5.11 21.65
CA SER A 306 -4.47 5.38 21.18
C SER A 306 -4.61 5.45 19.66
N MET A 307 -3.48 5.52 18.95
CA MET A 307 -3.43 5.67 17.50
C MET A 307 -2.36 4.77 16.91
N GLN A 308 -2.65 4.20 15.75
CA GLN A 308 -1.70 3.48 14.92
C GLN A 308 -0.72 4.48 14.30
N ILE A 309 0.57 4.31 14.56
CA ILE A 309 1.65 5.10 13.98
C ILE A 309 2.35 4.22 12.96
N VAL A 310 2.16 4.56 11.69
CA VAL A 310 2.57 3.74 10.53
C VAL A 310 3.83 4.30 9.91
N GLY A 311 4.85 3.45 9.74
CA GLY A 311 6.01 3.78 8.92
C GLY A 311 5.86 3.22 7.52
N ASP A 312 5.91 4.09 6.50
CA ASP A 312 6.04 3.78 5.09
C ASP A 312 7.46 4.12 4.61
N ASP A 313 7.76 5.38 4.28
CA ASP A 313 9.08 5.81 3.81
C ASP A 313 10.18 5.58 4.86
N LEU A 314 9.85 5.65 6.14
CA LEU A 314 10.76 5.27 7.22
C LEU A 314 11.27 3.83 7.10
N LEU A 315 10.42 2.88 6.67
CA LEU A 315 10.66 1.43 6.77
C LEU A 315 10.83 0.72 5.43
N VAL A 316 10.17 1.20 4.39
CA VAL A 316 10.21 0.72 2.98
C VAL A 316 10.14 -0.80 2.85
N THR A 317 9.30 -1.46 3.68
CA THR A 317 9.15 -2.93 3.71
C THR A 317 10.49 -3.66 3.97
N ASN A 318 11.51 -2.98 4.47
CA ASN A 318 12.86 -3.50 4.66
C ASN A 318 13.06 -4.05 6.08
N THR A 319 13.43 -5.32 6.20
CA THR A 319 13.57 -6.01 7.51
C THR A 319 14.65 -5.41 8.41
N GLU A 320 15.72 -4.83 7.86
CA GLU A 320 16.75 -4.16 8.66
C GLU A 320 16.21 -2.87 9.30
N ARG A 321 15.46 -2.06 8.50
CA ARG A 321 14.84 -0.82 8.99
C ARG A 321 13.70 -1.13 9.97
N ILE A 322 12.87 -2.16 9.70
CA ILE A 322 11.84 -2.66 10.62
C ILE A 322 12.49 -3.12 11.92
N GLY A 323 13.59 -3.89 11.87
CA GLY A 323 14.34 -4.34 13.04
C GLY A 323 14.88 -3.18 13.87
N ARG A 324 15.39 -2.12 13.23
CA ARG A 324 15.79 -0.87 13.91
C ARG A 324 14.59 -0.20 14.57
N ALA A 325 13.48 -0.05 13.87
CA ALA A 325 12.28 0.59 14.40
C ALA A 325 11.71 -0.16 15.62
N ILE A 326 11.73 -1.51 15.60
CA ILE A 326 11.34 -2.36 16.74
C ILE A 326 12.26 -2.08 17.94
N LYS A 327 13.57 -2.08 17.72
CA LYS A 327 14.55 -1.82 18.79
C LYS A 327 14.39 -0.42 19.38
N GLU A 328 14.16 0.59 18.55
CA GLU A 328 14.02 1.99 18.96
C GLU A 328 12.59 2.35 19.38
N GLN A 329 11.63 1.46 19.24
CA GLN A 329 10.20 1.70 19.54
C GLN A 329 9.65 2.92 18.78
N ALA A 330 9.99 3.05 17.48
CA ALA A 330 9.70 4.23 16.66
C ALA A 330 8.26 4.29 16.16
N VAL A 331 7.65 3.12 15.86
CA VAL A 331 6.28 2.98 15.32
C VAL A 331 5.55 1.83 16.03
N ASN A 332 4.32 1.56 15.64
CA ASN A 332 3.55 0.38 16.06
C ASN A 332 2.80 -0.28 14.89
N SER A 333 3.06 0.15 13.66
CA SER A 333 2.52 -0.41 12.43
C SER A 333 3.48 -0.19 11.26
N VAL A 334 3.43 -1.08 10.27
CA VAL A 334 4.26 -1.02 9.06
C VAL A 334 3.37 -1.04 7.83
N LEU A 335 3.59 -0.12 6.89
CA LEU A 335 3.03 -0.21 5.56
C LEU A 335 3.86 -1.19 4.72
N ILE A 336 3.20 -2.10 4.04
CA ILE A 336 3.83 -3.18 3.26
C ILE A 336 3.55 -2.94 1.78
N LYS A 337 4.61 -2.70 1.02
CA LYS A 337 4.58 -2.52 -0.44
C LYS A 337 5.57 -3.48 -1.09
N LEU A 338 5.08 -4.47 -1.84
CA LEU A 338 5.91 -5.54 -2.40
C LEU A 338 7.07 -5.02 -3.26
N ASN A 339 6.83 -3.97 -4.04
CA ASN A 339 7.86 -3.42 -4.92
C ASN A 339 8.94 -2.59 -4.20
N GLN A 340 8.72 -2.19 -2.93
CA GLN A 340 9.76 -1.53 -2.12
C GLN A 340 10.89 -2.48 -1.73
N ILE A 341 10.63 -3.81 -1.74
CA ILE A 341 11.63 -4.82 -1.39
C ILE A 341 11.95 -5.76 -2.56
N GLY A 342 10.97 -6.11 -3.40
CA GLY A 342 11.19 -6.70 -4.73
C GLY A 342 11.03 -8.20 -4.85
N THR A 343 10.69 -8.96 -3.78
CA THR A 343 10.26 -10.37 -3.85
C THR A 343 9.12 -10.65 -2.88
N LEU A 344 8.34 -11.70 -3.16
CA LEU A 344 7.27 -12.16 -2.28
C LEU A 344 7.82 -12.69 -0.95
N THR A 345 8.92 -13.46 -0.98
CA THR A 345 9.53 -14.03 0.24
C THR A 345 10.00 -12.93 1.19
N GLU A 346 10.76 -11.94 0.70
CA GLU A 346 11.19 -10.82 1.56
C GLU A 346 10.01 -10.01 2.11
N THR A 347 8.93 -9.87 1.32
CA THR A 347 7.69 -9.22 1.78
C THR A 347 7.04 -10.00 2.92
N LEU A 348 6.96 -11.33 2.81
CA LEU A 348 6.40 -12.19 3.85
C LEU A 348 7.27 -12.16 5.13
N ASP A 349 8.59 -12.11 4.99
CA ASP A 349 9.52 -11.97 6.11
C ASP A 349 9.32 -10.63 6.86
N ALA A 350 9.12 -9.54 6.12
CA ALA A 350 8.82 -8.22 6.70
C ALA A 350 7.49 -8.22 7.46
N ILE A 351 6.44 -8.85 6.89
CA ILE A 351 5.13 -9.01 7.54
C ILE A 351 5.25 -9.83 8.82
N GLU A 352 5.94 -10.97 8.77
CA GLU A 352 6.12 -11.86 9.91
C GLU A 352 6.89 -11.18 11.04
N MET A 353 7.99 -10.48 10.71
CA MET A 353 8.76 -9.69 11.68
C MET A 353 7.89 -8.63 12.36
N THR A 354 7.06 -7.91 11.59
CA THR A 354 6.12 -6.90 12.08
C THR A 354 5.13 -7.50 13.07
N LYS A 355 4.48 -8.60 12.70
CA LYS A 355 3.47 -9.27 13.53
C LYS A 355 4.06 -9.87 14.82
N ARG A 356 5.28 -10.43 14.76
CA ARG A 356 6.00 -10.92 15.96
C ARG A 356 6.36 -9.81 16.95
N ALA A 357 6.52 -8.58 16.48
CA ALA A 357 6.69 -7.41 17.35
C ALA A 357 5.38 -6.95 18.01
N GLY A 358 4.24 -7.57 17.71
CA GLY A 358 2.92 -7.14 18.17
C GLY A 358 2.40 -5.91 17.41
N TRP A 359 2.97 -5.62 16.25
CA TRP A 359 2.60 -4.51 15.38
C TRP A 359 1.66 -4.96 14.28
N THR A 360 0.86 -4.05 13.75
CA THR A 360 0.01 -4.30 12.58
C THR A 360 0.80 -4.12 11.28
N ALA A 361 0.48 -4.94 10.28
CA ALA A 361 0.97 -4.81 8.91
C ALA A 361 -0.19 -4.41 8.00
N ILE A 362 -0.04 -3.34 7.24
CA ILE A 362 -1.05 -2.84 6.31
C ILE A 362 -0.57 -3.16 4.89
N ILE A 363 -1.31 -3.97 4.15
CA ILE A 363 -0.96 -4.26 2.76
C ILE A 363 -1.39 -3.07 1.90
N SER A 364 -0.47 -2.54 1.10
CA SER A 364 -0.67 -1.28 0.38
C SER A 364 -0.42 -1.40 -1.11
N HIS A 365 -1.19 -0.61 -1.85
CA HIS A 365 -1.00 -0.28 -3.25
C HIS A 365 0.15 0.73 -3.45
N ARG A 366 0.36 1.13 -4.71
CA ARG A 366 1.17 2.30 -5.07
C ARG A 366 0.31 3.32 -5.83
N SER A 367 0.85 4.54 -6.03
CA SER A 367 0.15 5.57 -6.80
C SER A 367 -0.02 5.20 -8.29
N GLY A 368 0.95 4.54 -8.90
CA GLY A 368 0.83 3.89 -10.22
C GLY A 368 0.46 2.43 -10.07
N GLU A 369 -0.82 2.11 -10.23
CA GLU A 369 -1.37 0.77 -10.13
C GLU A 369 -1.80 0.21 -11.49
N THR A 370 -2.20 -1.06 -11.48
CA THR A 370 -2.70 -1.79 -12.63
C THR A 370 -3.97 -2.54 -12.24
N GLU A 371 -4.51 -3.37 -13.13
CA GLU A 371 -5.61 -4.30 -12.81
C GLU A 371 -5.19 -5.48 -11.93
N ASP A 372 -3.90 -5.68 -11.64
CA ASP A 372 -3.41 -6.76 -10.78
C ASP A 372 -4.01 -6.68 -9.37
N THR A 373 -4.42 -7.83 -8.83
CA THR A 373 -5.12 -7.92 -7.53
C THR A 373 -4.33 -8.64 -6.45
N THR A 374 -3.04 -8.91 -6.67
CA THR A 374 -2.19 -9.69 -5.75
C THR A 374 -2.24 -9.17 -4.32
N ILE A 375 -2.27 -7.84 -4.13
CA ILE A 375 -2.33 -7.25 -2.77
C ILE A 375 -3.62 -7.56 -2.03
N ALA A 376 -4.74 -7.79 -2.73
CA ALA A 376 -6.00 -8.21 -2.11
C ALA A 376 -5.88 -9.65 -1.59
N ASP A 377 -5.38 -10.56 -2.42
CA ASP A 377 -5.11 -11.95 -2.04
C ASP A 377 -4.09 -12.02 -0.90
N LEU A 378 -2.99 -11.25 -0.99
CA LEU A 378 -1.96 -11.20 0.05
C LEU A 378 -2.52 -10.72 1.39
N ALA A 379 -3.38 -9.69 1.41
CA ALA A 379 -3.97 -9.18 2.63
C ALA A 379 -4.77 -10.24 3.38
N VAL A 380 -5.52 -11.07 2.65
CA VAL A 380 -6.27 -12.20 3.23
C VAL A 380 -5.33 -13.35 3.60
N ALA A 381 -4.37 -13.68 2.73
CA ALA A 381 -3.41 -14.76 2.96
C ALA A 381 -2.68 -14.62 4.29
N VAL A 382 -2.21 -13.43 4.59
CA VAL A 382 -1.46 -13.17 5.82
C VAL A 382 -2.34 -12.72 6.99
N ASN A 383 -3.68 -12.70 6.83
CA ASN A 383 -4.61 -12.14 7.83
C ASN A 383 -4.11 -10.77 8.32
N ALA A 384 -3.84 -9.85 7.40
CA ALA A 384 -3.29 -8.53 7.71
C ALA A 384 -4.26 -7.67 8.52
N GLY A 385 -5.56 -7.88 8.32
CA GLY A 385 -6.62 -7.12 8.98
C GLY A 385 -6.85 -5.72 8.40
N GLN A 386 -5.93 -5.20 7.59
CA GLN A 386 -6.02 -3.86 6.98
C GLN A 386 -5.43 -3.86 5.57
N ILE A 387 -6.01 -3.05 4.66
CA ILE A 387 -5.52 -2.81 3.30
C ILE A 387 -5.68 -1.34 2.93
N LYS A 388 -4.64 -0.74 2.34
CA LYS A 388 -4.64 0.61 1.76
C LYS A 388 -4.58 0.46 0.24
N THR A 389 -5.68 0.77 -0.47
CA THR A 389 -5.75 0.57 -1.93
C THR A 389 -6.50 1.66 -2.68
N GLY A 390 -6.44 2.91 -2.16
CA GLY A 390 -6.98 4.10 -2.80
C GLY A 390 -8.48 4.29 -2.60
N ALA A 391 -9.08 5.16 -3.40
CA ALA A 391 -10.51 5.46 -3.35
C ALA A 391 -11.37 4.33 -3.93
N PRO A 392 -12.66 4.25 -3.58
CA PRO A 392 -13.59 3.30 -4.18
C PRO A 392 -14.05 3.74 -5.58
N CYS A 393 -13.11 4.23 -6.38
CA CYS A 393 -13.28 4.58 -7.80
C CYS A 393 -11.96 4.38 -8.55
N ARG A 394 -11.98 4.43 -9.88
CA ARG A 394 -10.90 4.05 -10.81
C ARG A 394 -10.68 2.54 -10.80
N THR A 395 -10.64 1.92 -11.97
CA THR A 395 -10.62 0.44 -12.12
C THR A 395 -9.39 -0.19 -11.46
N ASP A 396 -8.24 0.48 -11.53
CA ASP A 396 -6.99 0.07 -10.90
C ASP A 396 -7.11 -0.08 -9.36
N ARG A 397 -7.99 0.66 -8.72
CA ARG A 397 -8.30 0.55 -7.27
C ARG A 397 -9.45 -0.42 -7.02
N VAL A 398 -10.55 -0.24 -7.77
CA VAL A 398 -11.77 -1.05 -7.61
C VAL A 398 -11.53 -2.53 -7.90
N ALA A 399 -10.55 -2.89 -8.74
CA ALA A 399 -10.16 -4.28 -8.98
C ALA A 399 -9.82 -5.02 -7.68
N LYS A 400 -9.08 -4.37 -6.75
CA LYS A 400 -8.71 -4.95 -5.45
C LYS A 400 -9.91 -5.10 -4.52
N TYR A 401 -10.78 -4.06 -4.47
CA TYR A 401 -12.03 -4.13 -3.70
C TYR A 401 -12.96 -5.25 -4.19
N ASN A 402 -13.10 -5.38 -5.51
CA ASN A 402 -13.92 -6.44 -6.11
C ASN A 402 -13.31 -7.83 -5.88
N GLN A 403 -11.98 -7.96 -5.86
CA GLN A 403 -11.32 -9.22 -5.54
C GLN A 403 -11.64 -9.64 -4.09
N LEU A 404 -11.59 -8.72 -3.14
CA LEU A 404 -11.95 -8.99 -1.75
C LEU A 404 -13.42 -9.40 -1.59
N LEU A 405 -14.35 -8.84 -2.39
CA LEU A 405 -15.75 -9.30 -2.42
C LEU A 405 -15.86 -10.76 -2.89
N ARG A 406 -15.11 -11.15 -3.93
CA ARG A 406 -15.08 -12.54 -4.42
C ARG A 406 -14.52 -13.49 -3.35
N ILE A 407 -13.44 -13.08 -2.68
CA ILE A 407 -12.86 -13.87 -1.58
C ILE A 407 -13.83 -13.99 -0.41
N GLU A 408 -14.56 -12.93 -0.05
CA GLU A 408 -15.60 -13.00 0.99
C GLU A 408 -16.70 -13.98 0.62
N GLU A 409 -17.18 -13.95 -0.63
CA GLU A 409 -18.19 -14.88 -1.16
C GLU A 409 -17.68 -16.33 -1.14
N GLU A 410 -16.45 -16.57 -1.58
CA GLU A 410 -15.82 -17.90 -1.59
C GLU A 410 -15.64 -18.47 -0.18
N LEU A 411 -15.23 -17.65 0.78
CA LEU A 411 -15.09 -18.03 2.19
C LEU A 411 -16.45 -18.27 2.87
N GLY A 412 -17.51 -17.61 2.42
CA GLY A 412 -18.85 -17.74 2.96
C GLY A 412 -18.90 -17.54 4.48
N ALA A 413 -19.46 -18.50 5.20
CA ALA A 413 -19.60 -18.42 6.67
C ALA A 413 -18.25 -18.46 7.44
N SER A 414 -17.15 -18.80 6.79
CA SER A 414 -15.82 -18.79 7.41
C SER A 414 -15.10 -17.43 7.30
N ALA A 415 -15.62 -16.51 6.51
CA ALA A 415 -15.09 -15.16 6.38
C ALA A 415 -15.17 -14.41 7.72
N VAL A 416 -14.07 -13.72 8.05
CA VAL A 416 -13.98 -12.91 9.28
C VAL A 416 -13.66 -11.47 8.86
N TYR A 417 -14.53 -10.53 9.23
CA TYR A 417 -14.22 -9.10 9.13
C TYR A 417 -13.91 -8.57 10.52
N PRO A 418 -12.66 -8.15 10.80
CA PRO A 418 -12.22 -7.87 12.16
C PRO A 418 -12.75 -6.54 12.70
N GLY A 419 -13.21 -5.63 11.84
CA GLY A 419 -13.62 -4.30 12.26
C GLY A 419 -12.54 -3.62 13.11
N LYS A 420 -12.92 -3.11 14.28
CA LYS A 420 -11.99 -2.44 15.21
C LYS A 420 -10.90 -3.38 15.77
N GLU A 421 -11.13 -4.69 15.82
CA GLU A 421 -10.15 -5.68 16.27
C GLU A 421 -8.91 -5.76 15.36
N ALA A 422 -8.98 -5.19 14.13
CA ALA A 422 -7.82 -5.05 13.25
C ALA A 422 -6.68 -4.21 13.88
N PHE A 423 -7.00 -3.39 14.88
CA PHE A 423 -6.06 -2.51 15.59
C PHE A 423 -5.59 -3.15 16.91
N TYR A 424 -5.18 -4.41 16.89
CA TYR A 424 -4.74 -5.16 18.07
C TYR A 424 -3.48 -4.59 18.75
N ASN A 425 -2.76 -3.71 18.08
CA ASN A 425 -1.61 -2.95 18.58
C ASN A 425 -1.99 -1.75 19.47
N LEU A 426 -3.29 -1.38 19.51
CA LEU A 426 -3.84 -0.31 20.34
C LEU A 426 -4.47 -0.93 21.60
N ARG A 427 -3.82 -0.79 22.75
CA ARG A 427 -4.28 -1.34 24.04
C ARG A 427 -4.18 -0.31 25.13
#